data_e17ad5fd3085c1afe4f7b982ac5d2578
#
_entry.id   e17ad5fd3085c1afe4f7b982ac5d2578
#
_cell.length_a   1.000
_cell.length_b   1.000
_cell.length_c   1.000
_cell.angle_alpha   90.00
_cell.angle_beta   90.00
_cell.angle_gamma   90.00
#
_symmetry.space_group_name_H-M   'P 1'
#
loop_
_entity.id
_entity.type
_entity.pdbx_description
1 polymer ?
#
loop_
_entity_poly.entity_id
_entity_poly.type
_entity_poly.pdbx_seq_one_letter_code
_entity_poly.pdbx_strand_id
1 'polypeptide(L)'
;MNRSVLDWPAGVTVYHPDRCYNGYTLVHGRGPWDPVRGISAEQVDRWHLIDMKGQVVHAFYGNPATQRGSQLFERVANGHYISNGASITEQDWDGNIVWSLSSDFREDARPTGFHHDIQKTSEHTYLAMVADRIDAPQISRVTLKDDHIMEITSEGEIVWEWWGHHHLEEFGFSDRAKQIIFETGGGQQPGQDGDWLHLNTLHTLPDNPLYDQGDTRFKPGNILSCSRNGNQIFIIEKTTGNIVWNWGYLDQMETMWLNGTEGQNQYLVGPHDPKMLHNGNILIYDNGGGTGYPPINRFYTRLVEINPVSGEVVWEYAAGPQASKFLSIVTGGVQRLPNGNTLSLDTDKGRIFEVTWEGEIVWEYINPRGGFYRTQRIAYPDCPLDPPDPKPADLPVPDHLGLPVSDTLDYCPSP
;
A
#
# COMPACT_ATOMS: atom_id res chain seq x y z
N MET A 1 20.05 14.51 -30.70
CA MET A 1 19.53 15.47 -29.69
C MET A 1 20.04 15.03 -28.32
N ASN A 2 20.97 15.78 -27.75
CA ASN A 2 21.49 15.51 -26.39
C ASN A 2 20.34 15.77 -25.40
N ARG A 3 19.78 14.71 -24.83
CA ARG A 3 18.98 14.85 -23.62
C ARG A 3 19.95 15.28 -22.52
N SER A 4 19.79 16.50 -22.02
CA SER A 4 20.43 16.92 -20.78
C SER A 4 20.04 15.89 -19.69
N VAL A 5 21.01 15.17 -19.21
CA VAL A 5 20.88 14.39 -17.98
C VAL A 5 20.64 15.46 -16.92
N LEU A 6 19.42 15.56 -16.41
CA LEU A 6 19.16 16.31 -15.21
C LEU A 6 19.96 15.59 -14.12
N ASP A 7 21.01 16.22 -13.63
CA ASP A 7 21.79 15.76 -12.49
C ASP A 7 20.94 15.91 -11.21
N TRP A 8 19.97 15.02 -11.05
CA TRP A 8 19.31 14.87 -9.76
C TRP A 8 20.28 14.11 -8.86
N PRO A 9 20.49 14.56 -7.61
CA PRO A 9 21.28 13.81 -6.66
C PRO A 9 20.68 12.42 -6.52
N ALA A 10 21.46 11.38 -6.76
CA ALA A 10 21.06 9.98 -6.56
C ALA A 10 21.71 9.44 -5.27
N GLY A 11 21.07 8.46 -4.66
CA GLY A 11 21.49 7.92 -3.37
C GLY A 11 20.87 8.67 -2.20
N VAL A 12 21.51 8.58 -1.03
CA VAL A 12 21.03 9.26 0.20
C VAL A 12 21.36 10.74 0.12
N THR A 13 20.35 11.59 0.18
CA THR A 13 20.45 13.06 0.07
C THR A 13 20.25 13.75 1.41
N VAL A 14 19.56 13.10 2.36
CA VAL A 14 19.38 13.55 3.74
C VAL A 14 19.64 12.37 4.67
N TYR A 15 20.40 12.58 5.74
CA TYR A 15 20.60 11.59 6.78
C TYR A 15 20.97 12.24 8.12
N HIS A 16 20.05 12.18 9.06
CA HIS A 16 20.21 12.59 10.46
C HIS A 16 20.15 11.34 11.35
N PRO A 17 21.28 10.67 11.61
CA PRO A 17 21.33 9.33 12.23
C PRO A 17 20.74 9.29 13.64
N ASP A 18 20.75 10.40 14.35
CA ASP A 18 20.21 10.59 15.70
C ASP A 18 18.68 10.87 15.72
N ARG A 19 18.07 11.01 14.54
CA ARG A 19 16.64 11.32 14.38
C ARG A 19 15.89 10.33 13.51
N CYS A 20 16.62 9.48 12.77
CA CYS A 20 16.04 8.43 11.94
C CYS A 20 15.79 7.16 12.74
N TYR A 21 14.84 6.36 12.27
CA TYR A 21 14.78 4.94 12.61
C TYR A 21 15.79 4.17 11.76
N ASN A 22 16.96 3.89 12.32
CA ASN A 22 18.03 3.21 11.59
C ASN A 22 17.70 1.73 11.35
N GLY A 23 17.86 1.29 10.13
CA GLY A 23 17.52 -0.07 9.67
C GLY A 23 17.94 -0.26 8.21
N TYR A 24 17.48 -1.36 7.62
CA TYR A 24 17.60 -1.60 6.19
C TYR A 24 16.32 -1.18 5.48
N THR A 25 16.44 -0.60 4.28
CA THR A 25 15.29 -0.22 3.48
C THR A 25 15.16 -1.12 2.26
N LEU A 26 14.01 -1.74 2.10
CA LEU A 26 13.70 -2.56 0.94
C LEU A 26 13.34 -1.65 -0.23
N VAL A 27 14.08 -1.76 -1.33
CA VAL A 27 13.92 -0.95 -2.52
C VAL A 27 13.80 -1.82 -3.76
N HIS A 28 12.93 -1.43 -4.68
CA HIS A 28 12.77 -2.12 -5.96
C HIS A 28 13.54 -1.39 -7.06
N GLY A 29 14.32 -2.14 -7.81
CA GLY A 29 15.06 -1.61 -8.96
C GLY A 29 14.18 -1.52 -10.22
N ARG A 30 13.02 -0.88 -10.16
CA ARG A 30 12.21 -0.64 -11.36
C ARG A 30 12.89 0.43 -12.22
N GLY A 31 13.52 0.03 -13.31
CA GLY A 31 14.05 0.95 -14.30
C GLY A 31 13.75 0.44 -15.71
N PRO A 32 13.61 1.31 -16.71
CA PRO A 32 13.52 0.87 -18.08
C PRO A 32 14.79 0.09 -18.42
N TRP A 33 14.61 -1.05 -19.09
CA TRP A 33 15.69 -1.70 -19.79
C TRP A 33 16.45 -0.64 -20.60
N ASP A 34 17.72 -0.44 -20.29
CA ASP A 34 18.58 0.52 -20.96
C ASP A 34 19.82 -0.19 -21.49
N PRO A 35 19.75 -0.73 -22.74
CA PRO A 35 20.86 -1.42 -23.35
C PRO A 35 22.08 -0.50 -23.61
N VAL A 36 21.84 0.82 -23.68
CA VAL A 36 22.91 1.81 -23.88
C VAL A 36 23.80 1.95 -22.64
N ARG A 37 23.20 1.73 -21.44
CA ARG A 37 23.92 1.73 -20.16
C ARG A 37 24.35 0.35 -19.71
N GLY A 38 24.14 -0.70 -20.52
CA GLY A 38 24.49 -2.08 -20.20
C GLY A 38 23.58 -2.69 -19.11
N ILE A 39 22.40 -2.12 -18.87
CA ILE A 39 21.43 -2.64 -17.91
C ILE A 39 20.63 -3.72 -18.62
N SER A 40 20.87 -4.98 -18.27
CA SER A 40 20.10 -6.12 -18.80
C SER A 40 18.69 -6.16 -18.21
N ALA A 41 17.75 -6.81 -18.93
CA ALA A 41 16.40 -7.06 -18.41
C ALA A 41 16.44 -7.83 -17.07
N GLU A 42 17.43 -8.67 -16.85
CA GLU A 42 17.66 -9.42 -15.60
C GLU A 42 18.06 -8.54 -14.40
N GLN A 43 18.56 -7.32 -14.67
CA GLN A 43 18.94 -6.36 -13.62
C GLN A 43 17.82 -5.39 -13.26
N VAL A 44 16.72 -5.39 -14.02
CA VAL A 44 15.65 -4.41 -13.92
C VAL A 44 14.63 -4.77 -12.84
N ASP A 45 14.40 -6.06 -12.57
CA ASP A 45 13.37 -6.53 -11.62
C ASP A 45 14.02 -7.17 -10.39
N ARG A 46 14.90 -6.42 -9.70
CA ARG A 46 15.54 -6.91 -8.48
C ARG A 46 15.14 -6.06 -7.28
N TRP A 47 14.80 -6.74 -6.21
CA TRP A 47 14.63 -6.14 -4.92
C TRP A 47 16.00 -6.08 -4.20
N HIS A 48 16.26 -4.98 -3.53
CA HIS A 48 17.49 -4.76 -2.81
C HIS A 48 17.20 -4.29 -1.39
N LEU A 49 18.02 -4.71 -0.45
CA LEU A 49 18.15 -4.02 0.82
C LEU A 49 19.31 -3.02 0.72
N ILE A 50 19.02 -1.79 1.11
CA ILE A 50 20.03 -0.75 1.27
C ILE A 50 20.19 -0.40 2.74
N ASP A 51 21.41 -0.04 3.14
CA ASP A 51 21.68 0.54 4.45
C ASP A 51 21.27 2.02 4.50
N MET A 52 21.45 2.66 5.66
CA MET A 52 21.09 4.08 5.85
C MET A 52 21.95 5.04 5.00
N LYS A 53 23.06 4.58 4.44
CA LYS A 53 23.92 5.33 3.51
C LYS A 53 23.58 5.07 2.04
N GLY A 54 22.57 4.23 1.78
CA GLY A 54 22.13 3.88 0.43
C GLY A 54 22.99 2.83 -0.27
N GLN A 55 23.86 2.14 0.46
CA GLN A 55 24.66 1.05 -0.08
C GLN A 55 23.82 -0.22 -0.14
N VAL A 56 23.86 -0.93 -1.27
CA VAL A 56 23.21 -2.22 -1.41
C VAL A 56 23.95 -3.23 -0.54
N VAL A 57 23.25 -3.79 0.45
CA VAL A 57 23.79 -4.79 1.38
C VAL A 57 23.29 -6.19 1.08
N HIS A 58 22.16 -6.31 0.39
CA HIS A 58 21.62 -7.59 -0.08
C HIS A 58 20.79 -7.39 -1.35
N ALA A 59 20.78 -8.39 -2.24
CA ALA A 59 20.00 -8.38 -3.46
C ALA A 59 19.23 -9.70 -3.59
N PHE A 60 17.92 -9.58 -3.78
CA PHE A 60 17.05 -10.73 -4.00
C PHE A 60 16.97 -11.02 -5.50
N TYR A 61 17.28 -12.24 -5.88
CA TYR A 61 17.22 -12.71 -7.25
C TYR A 61 15.93 -13.50 -7.40
N GLY A 62 14.88 -12.86 -7.93
CA GLY A 62 13.64 -13.55 -8.22
C GLY A 62 13.67 -14.35 -9.52
N ASN A 63 12.77 -15.31 -9.65
CA ASN A 63 12.54 -15.99 -10.93
C ASN A 63 11.81 -15.02 -11.87
N PRO A 64 12.42 -14.59 -12.99
CA PRO A 64 11.79 -13.64 -13.93
C PRO A 64 10.43 -14.11 -14.46
N ALA A 65 10.17 -15.43 -14.48
CA ALA A 65 8.91 -15.99 -14.97
C ALA A 65 7.75 -15.81 -13.96
N THR A 66 8.05 -15.89 -12.65
CA THR A 66 7.04 -15.76 -11.58
C THR A 66 6.85 -14.32 -11.11
N GLN A 67 7.86 -13.46 -11.30
CA GLN A 67 7.86 -12.06 -10.88
C GLN A 67 7.43 -11.07 -11.98
N ARG A 68 7.01 -11.55 -13.15
CA ARG A 68 6.49 -10.67 -14.20
C ARG A 68 5.28 -9.91 -13.69
N GLY A 69 5.43 -8.57 -13.58
CA GLY A 69 4.38 -7.69 -13.07
C GLY A 69 4.29 -7.63 -11.54
N SER A 70 5.28 -8.18 -10.81
CA SER A 70 5.32 -8.04 -9.35
C SER A 70 5.23 -6.58 -8.95
N GLN A 71 4.23 -6.27 -8.12
CA GLN A 71 4.01 -4.95 -7.55
C GLN A 71 4.48 -4.91 -6.11
N LEU A 72 4.33 -6.01 -5.38
CA LEU A 72 4.68 -6.14 -3.98
C LEU A 72 5.88 -7.07 -3.79
N PHE A 73 6.75 -6.69 -2.88
CA PHE A 73 7.76 -7.54 -2.26
C PHE A 73 7.92 -7.09 -0.83
N GLU A 74 7.59 -7.95 0.10
CA GLU A 74 7.50 -7.62 1.52
C GLU A 74 8.07 -8.74 2.38
N ARG A 75 8.75 -8.36 3.47
CA ARG A 75 9.20 -9.31 4.47
C ARG A 75 8.04 -9.71 5.35
N VAL A 76 7.91 -11.02 5.60
CA VAL A 76 6.89 -11.60 6.48
C VAL A 76 7.50 -12.09 7.79
N ALA A 77 6.63 -12.43 8.76
CA ALA A 77 7.00 -12.71 10.15
C ALA A 77 8.06 -13.80 10.32
N ASN A 78 8.02 -14.86 9.48
CA ASN A 78 9.00 -15.94 9.53
C ASN A 78 10.39 -15.57 8.94
N GLY A 79 10.59 -14.30 8.54
CA GLY A 79 11.82 -13.82 7.93
C GLY A 79 11.94 -14.04 6.44
N HIS A 80 10.98 -14.71 5.81
CA HIS A 80 10.89 -14.86 4.36
C HIS A 80 10.34 -13.59 3.70
N TYR A 81 10.27 -13.62 2.37
CA TYR A 81 9.75 -12.53 1.55
C TYR A 81 8.66 -13.06 0.63
N ILE A 82 7.57 -12.33 0.53
CA ILE A 82 6.47 -12.65 -0.40
C ILE A 82 6.40 -11.64 -1.54
N SER A 83 5.99 -12.12 -2.70
CA SER A 83 5.73 -11.29 -3.88
C SER A 83 4.49 -11.75 -4.62
N ASN A 84 3.86 -10.82 -5.35
CA ASN A 84 2.72 -11.10 -6.23
C ASN A 84 3.09 -10.96 -7.71
N GLY A 85 2.11 -11.25 -8.57
CA GLY A 85 2.23 -11.16 -10.03
C GLY A 85 1.47 -12.31 -10.70
N ALA A 86 2.08 -12.97 -11.68
CA ALA A 86 1.52 -14.20 -12.27
C ALA A 86 1.39 -15.33 -11.25
N SER A 87 2.17 -15.26 -10.17
CA SER A 87 2.10 -16.19 -9.02
C SER A 87 2.29 -15.40 -7.74
N ILE A 88 1.75 -15.92 -6.64
CA ILE A 88 2.26 -15.62 -5.31
C ILE A 88 3.53 -16.44 -5.13
N THR A 89 4.59 -15.84 -4.61
CA THR A 89 5.85 -16.53 -4.37
C THR A 89 6.38 -16.14 -3.00
N GLU A 90 6.73 -17.15 -2.20
CA GLU A 90 7.46 -16.98 -0.94
C GLU A 90 8.89 -17.49 -1.15
N GLN A 91 9.87 -16.68 -0.76
CA GLN A 91 11.29 -17.00 -0.85
C GLN A 91 12.01 -16.74 0.47
N ASP A 92 13.05 -17.53 0.73
CA ASP A 92 13.92 -17.31 1.88
C ASP A 92 14.94 -16.17 1.63
N TRP A 93 15.79 -15.94 2.63
CA TRP A 93 16.84 -14.92 2.54
C TRP A 93 17.81 -15.15 1.38
N ASP A 94 18.12 -16.38 1.06
CA ASP A 94 19.06 -16.73 -0.01
C ASP A 94 18.44 -16.67 -1.40
N GLY A 95 17.12 -16.36 -1.48
CA GLY A 95 16.36 -16.26 -2.72
C GLY A 95 15.82 -17.60 -3.21
N ASN A 96 15.89 -18.67 -2.41
CA ASN A 96 15.26 -19.94 -2.77
C ASN A 96 13.75 -19.82 -2.62
N ILE A 97 13.01 -20.25 -3.65
CA ILE A 97 11.56 -20.30 -3.60
C ILE A 97 11.15 -21.46 -2.68
N VAL A 98 10.54 -21.14 -1.55
CA VAL A 98 10.06 -22.13 -0.59
C VAL A 98 8.62 -22.52 -0.86
N TRP A 99 7.84 -21.63 -1.50
CA TRP A 99 6.47 -21.88 -1.90
C TRP A 99 6.06 -20.97 -3.06
N SER A 100 5.18 -21.44 -3.94
CA SER A 100 4.59 -20.63 -4.99
C SER A 100 3.23 -21.17 -5.44
N LEU A 101 2.29 -20.26 -5.73
CA LEU A 101 0.99 -20.58 -6.27
C LEU A 101 0.72 -19.72 -7.51
N SER A 102 0.50 -20.35 -8.68
CA SER A 102 0.10 -19.65 -9.90
C SER A 102 -1.33 -19.12 -9.80
N SER A 103 -1.61 -17.97 -10.40
CA SER A 103 -2.99 -17.44 -10.50
C SER A 103 -3.92 -18.34 -11.34
N ASP A 104 -3.37 -19.25 -12.13
CA ASP A 104 -4.13 -20.21 -12.93
C ASP A 104 -4.64 -21.41 -12.12
N PHE A 105 -4.48 -21.41 -10.80
CA PHE A 105 -4.94 -22.50 -9.92
C PHE A 105 -6.47 -22.70 -9.94
N ARG A 106 -7.23 -21.69 -10.40
CA ARG A 106 -8.68 -21.78 -10.62
C ARG A 106 -8.97 -22.07 -12.08
N GLU A 107 -9.54 -23.24 -12.37
CA GLU A 107 -9.77 -23.73 -13.75
C GLU A 107 -10.79 -22.89 -14.55
N ASP A 108 -11.76 -22.27 -13.90
CA ASP A 108 -12.90 -21.57 -14.49
C ASP A 108 -12.78 -20.04 -14.45
N ALA A 109 -11.75 -19.52 -13.81
CA ALA A 109 -11.50 -18.10 -13.73
C ALA A 109 -10.63 -17.62 -14.91
N ARG A 110 -10.81 -16.35 -15.29
CA ARG A 110 -9.91 -15.62 -16.18
C ARG A 110 -9.19 -14.53 -15.38
N PRO A 111 -8.38 -14.89 -14.39
CA PRO A 111 -7.74 -13.92 -13.53
C PRO A 111 -6.73 -13.09 -14.32
N THR A 112 -6.61 -11.83 -13.96
CA THR A 112 -5.58 -10.94 -14.50
C THR A 112 -4.21 -11.17 -13.85
N GLY A 113 -4.09 -12.16 -12.98
CA GLY A 113 -2.99 -12.40 -12.07
C GLY A 113 -3.28 -11.82 -10.67
N PHE A 114 -2.48 -12.22 -9.70
CA PHE A 114 -2.52 -11.58 -8.38
C PHE A 114 -1.97 -10.16 -8.50
N HIS A 115 -2.71 -9.19 -7.95
CA HIS A 115 -2.31 -7.79 -8.09
C HIS A 115 -2.25 -7.06 -6.73
N HIS A 116 -1.56 -5.96 -6.72
CA HIS A 116 -1.41 -4.97 -5.65
C HIS A 116 -0.89 -5.55 -4.33
N ASP A 117 -1.67 -6.34 -3.60
CA ASP A 117 -1.35 -6.74 -2.25
C ASP A 117 -1.53 -8.23 -1.97
N ILE A 118 -0.75 -8.73 -1.02
CA ILE A 118 -0.84 -10.08 -0.47
C ILE A 118 -0.47 -9.97 1.01
N GLN A 119 -1.15 -10.73 1.84
CA GLN A 119 -0.77 -10.87 3.24
C GLN A 119 -0.69 -12.35 3.62
N LYS A 120 0.41 -12.76 4.25
CA LYS A 120 0.49 -14.07 4.90
C LYS A 120 -0.26 -13.99 6.23
N THR A 121 -1.40 -14.69 6.33
CA THR A 121 -2.29 -14.62 7.49
C THR A 121 -1.99 -15.68 8.55
N SER A 122 -1.33 -16.77 8.15
CA SER A 122 -0.82 -17.81 9.03
C SER A 122 0.37 -18.53 8.38
N GLU A 123 0.89 -19.56 9.04
CA GLU A 123 1.96 -20.37 8.45
C GLU A 123 1.55 -20.99 7.10
N HIS A 124 0.26 -21.28 6.91
CA HIS A 124 -0.26 -22.02 5.77
C HIS A 124 -1.35 -21.29 4.97
N THR A 125 -1.63 -20.01 5.26
CA THR A 125 -2.67 -19.26 4.55
C THR A 125 -2.20 -17.90 4.12
N TYR A 126 -2.74 -17.47 2.98
CA TYR A 126 -2.43 -16.19 2.34
C TYR A 126 -3.73 -15.49 1.94
N LEU A 127 -3.85 -14.23 2.28
CA LEU A 127 -4.88 -13.35 1.76
C LEU A 127 -4.35 -12.69 0.49
N ALA A 128 -5.08 -12.82 -0.61
CA ALA A 128 -4.67 -12.31 -1.92
C ALA A 128 -5.85 -11.73 -2.68
N MET A 129 -5.59 -10.91 -3.69
CA MET A 129 -6.63 -10.38 -4.57
C MET A 129 -6.31 -10.61 -6.05
N VAL A 130 -7.38 -10.79 -6.82
CA VAL A 130 -7.38 -10.83 -8.28
C VAL A 130 -8.50 -9.94 -8.81
N ALA A 131 -8.42 -9.53 -10.09
CA ALA A 131 -9.53 -8.86 -10.76
C ALA A 131 -10.15 -9.84 -11.76
N ASP A 132 -11.37 -10.25 -11.50
CA ASP A 132 -12.12 -11.15 -12.37
C ASP A 132 -13.04 -10.36 -13.31
N ARG A 133 -13.19 -10.85 -14.54
CA ARG A 133 -14.11 -10.26 -15.50
C ARG A 133 -15.50 -10.83 -15.31
N ILE A 134 -16.44 -9.97 -14.98
CA ILE A 134 -17.84 -10.33 -14.74
C ILE A 134 -18.81 -9.44 -15.52
N ASP A 135 -19.96 -10.00 -15.87
CA ASP A 135 -21.11 -9.25 -16.36
C ASP A 135 -22.11 -9.10 -15.20
N ALA A 136 -22.23 -7.89 -14.68
CA ALA A 136 -23.12 -7.53 -13.56
C ALA A 136 -24.10 -6.43 -14.02
N PRO A 137 -25.14 -6.75 -14.83
CA PRO A 137 -26.00 -5.75 -15.48
C PRO A 137 -26.81 -4.89 -14.50
N GLN A 138 -26.94 -5.30 -13.25
CA GLN A 138 -27.52 -4.49 -12.18
C GLN A 138 -26.58 -3.38 -11.68
N ILE A 139 -25.28 -3.49 -11.95
CA ILE A 139 -24.23 -2.53 -11.52
C ILE A 139 -23.72 -1.73 -12.72
N SER A 140 -23.49 -2.38 -13.87
CA SER A 140 -22.88 -1.74 -15.02
C SER A 140 -23.37 -2.32 -16.34
N ARG A 141 -23.45 -1.45 -17.37
CA ARG A 141 -23.72 -1.86 -18.76
C ARG A 141 -22.51 -2.48 -19.46
N VAL A 142 -21.32 -2.29 -18.90
CA VAL A 142 -20.08 -2.84 -19.44
C VAL A 142 -19.57 -3.93 -18.52
N THR A 143 -18.83 -4.89 -19.09
CA THR A 143 -18.10 -5.91 -18.32
C THR A 143 -17.22 -5.23 -17.27
N LEU A 144 -17.28 -5.68 -16.03
CA LEU A 144 -16.46 -5.17 -14.94
C LEU A 144 -15.21 -6.04 -14.75
N LYS A 145 -14.13 -5.38 -14.36
CA LYS A 145 -13.05 -6.00 -13.59
C LYS A 145 -13.44 -5.87 -12.14
N ASP A 146 -13.96 -6.94 -11.60
CA ASP A 146 -14.39 -6.97 -10.20
C ASP A 146 -13.28 -7.49 -9.31
N ASP A 147 -13.03 -6.79 -8.22
CA ASP A 147 -12.03 -7.21 -7.26
C ASP A 147 -12.56 -8.38 -6.43
N HIS A 148 -11.78 -9.44 -6.41
CA HIS A 148 -12.05 -10.67 -5.68
C HIS A 148 -10.92 -10.92 -4.68
N ILE A 149 -11.26 -10.87 -3.40
CA ILE A 149 -10.33 -11.16 -2.30
C ILE A 149 -10.52 -12.62 -1.89
N MET A 150 -9.44 -13.35 -1.73
CA MET A 150 -9.45 -14.75 -1.33
C MET A 150 -8.48 -14.99 -0.18
N GLU A 151 -8.85 -15.84 0.77
CA GLU A 151 -7.90 -16.50 1.65
C GLU A 151 -7.64 -17.91 1.13
N ILE A 152 -6.38 -18.22 0.85
CA ILE A 152 -5.95 -19.40 0.12
C ILE A 152 -4.96 -20.16 0.98
N THR A 153 -5.12 -21.50 1.10
CA THR A 153 -4.14 -22.35 1.77
C THR A 153 -2.89 -22.54 0.93
N SER A 154 -1.82 -23.01 1.54
CA SER A 154 -0.58 -23.40 0.82
C SER A 154 -0.81 -24.50 -0.23
N GLU A 155 -1.88 -25.28 -0.10
CA GLU A 155 -2.29 -26.34 -1.05
C GLU A 155 -3.13 -25.79 -2.21
N GLY A 156 -3.53 -24.49 -2.16
CA GLY A 156 -4.34 -23.84 -3.20
C GLY A 156 -5.85 -23.96 -2.98
N GLU A 157 -6.30 -24.30 -1.76
CA GLU A 157 -7.72 -24.30 -1.43
C GLU A 157 -8.18 -22.91 -1.02
N ILE A 158 -9.29 -22.42 -1.59
CA ILE A 158 -9.94 -21.18 -1.16
C ILE A 158 -10.78 -21.52 0.08
N VAL A 159 -10.40 -20.95 1.23
CA VAL A 159 -11.09 -21.16 2.51
C VAL A 159 -12.00 -20.00 2.88
N TRP A 160 -11.85 -18.88 2.24
CA TRP A 160 -12.71 -17.70 2.35
C TRP A 160 -12.60 -16.85 1.10
N GLU A 161 -13.70 -16.20 0.68
CA GLU A 161 -13.73 -15.31 -0.47
C GLU A 161 -14.69 -14.14 -0.28
N TRP A 162 -14.43 -13.05 -0.97
CA TRP A 162 -15.23 -11.85 -0.98
C TRP A 162 -15.19 -11.19 -2.37
N TRP A 163 -16.35 -10.80 -2.89
CA TRP A 163 -16.51 -10.21 -4.21
C TRP A 163 -17.05 -8.79 -4.12
N GLY A 164 -16.38 -7.82 -4.76
CA GLY A 164 -16.76 -6.42 -4.73
C GLY A 164 -18.18 -6.16 -5.17
N HIS A 165 -18.63 -6.81 -6.25
CA HIS A 165 -19.96 -6.60 -6.84
C HIS A 165 -21.15 -7.02 -5.93
N HIS A 166 -20.93 -7.75 -4.89
CA HIS A 166 -21.96 -8.09 -3.92
C HIS A 166 -22.27 -6.95 -2.94
N HIS A 167 -21.41 -5.91 -2.88
CA HIS A 167 -21.43 -4.91 -1.80
C HIS A 167 -21.63 -3.47 -2.28
N LEU A 168 -22.15 -3.25 -3.51
CA LEU A 168 -22.33 -1.90 -4.08
C LEU A 168 -23.03 -0.92 -3.13
N GLU A 169 -24.08 -1.38 -2.43
CA GLU A 169 -24.86 -0.53 -1.52
C GLU A 169 -24.09 -0.19 -0.24
N GLU A 170 -23.25 -1.11 0.23
CA GLU A 170 -22.49 -0.96 1.47
C GLU A 170 -21.34 0.05 1.33
N PHE A 171 -20.85 0.30 0.11
CA PHE A 171 -19.87 1.35 -0.16
C PHE A 171 -20.43 2.77 0.06
N GLY A 172 -21.74 2.93 0.12
CA GLY A 172 -22.38 4.23 0.37
C GLY A 172 -22.24 5.23 -0.78
N PHE A 173 -22.04 4.77 -2.01
CA PHE A 173 -21.98 5.63 -3.18
C PHE A 173 -23.31 6.37 -3.39
N SER A 174 -23.23 7.66 -3.76
CA SER A 174 -24.41 8.43 -4.13
C SER A 174 -25.08 7.90 -5.39
N ASP A 175 -26.35 8.24 -5.61
CA ASP A 175 -27.08 7.87 -6.82
C ASP A 175 -26.35 8.32 -8.10
N ARG A 176 -25.68 9.48 -8.04
CA ARG A 176 -24.89 9.98 -9.16
C ARG A 176 -23.64 9.11 -9.40
N ALA A 177 -22.93 8.72 -8.36
CA ALA A 177 -21.77 7.84 -8.48
C ALA A 177 -22.20 6.48 -9.04
N LYS A 178 -23.30 5.90 -8.52
CA LYS A 178 -23.89 4.66 -9.04
C LYS A 178 -24.28 4.78 -10.51
N GLN A 179 -24.85 5.92 -10.92
CA GLN A 179 -25.18 6.19 -12.33
C GLN A 179 -23.93 6.20 -13.22
N ILE A 180 -22.85 6.85 -12.78
CA ILE A 180 -21.58 6.87 -13.51
C ILE A 180 -21.00 5.45 -13.61
N ILE A 181 -20.98 4.69 -12.51
CA ILE A 181 -20.55 3.30 -12.49
C ILE A 181 -21.40 2.46 -13.45
N PHE A 182 -22.74 2.64 -13.42
CA PHE A 182 -23.64 1.93 -14.31
C PHE A 182 -23.35 2.20 -15.79
N GLU A 183 -23.08 3.45 -16.15
CA GLU A 183 -22.88 3.84 -17.53
C GLU A 183 -21.49 3.49 -18.07
N THR A 184 -20.46 3.50 -17.22
CA THR A 184 -19.06 3.43 -17.66
C THR A 184 -18.28 2.29 -17.03
N GLY A 185 -18.84 1.59 -16.03
CA GLY A 185 -18.11 0.64 -15.20
C GLY A 185 -17.02 1.28 -14.35
N GLY A 186 -17.08 2.61 -14.14
CA GLY A 186 -15.99 3.35 -13.50
C GLY A 186 -14.77 3.55 -14.38
N GLY A 187 -14.77 3.04 -15.61
CA GLY A 187 -13.68 3.20 -16.57
C GLY A 187 -13.64 4.61 -17.17
N GLN A 188 -12.44 5.14 -17.36
CA GLN A 188 -12.25 6.47 -17.95
C GLN A 188 -12.19 6.44 -19.48
N GLN A 189 -12.17 5.26 -20.10
CA GLN A 189 -12.00 5.10 -21.56
C GLN A 189 -13.14 4.26 -22.15
N PRO A 190 -13.84 4.76 -23.18
CA PRO A 190 -14.86 4.00 -23.87
C PRO A 190 -14.31 2.69 -24.48
N GLY A 191 -15.05 1.59 -24.29
CA GLY A 191 -14.71 0.28 -24.87
C GLY A 191 -13.72 -0.55 -24.09
N GLN A 192 -13.35 -0.13 -22.89
CA GLN A 192 -12.59 -0.95 -21.94
C GLN A 192 -13.52 -1.53 -20.86
N ASP A 193 -13.10 -2.65 -20.27
CA ASP A 193 -13.77 -3.19 -19.09
C ASP A 193 -13.75 -2.16 -17.96
N GLY A 194 -14.81 -2.11 -17.18
CA GLY A 194 -14.93 -1.18 -16.06
C GLY A 194 -14.06 -1.61 -14.88
N ASP A 195 -13.25 -0.71 -14.39
CA ASP A 195 -12.38 -0.92 -13.23
C ASP A 195 -12.91 -0.07 -12.05
N TRP A 196 -14.03 -0.50 -11.49
CA TRP A 196 -14.87 0.35 -10.65
C TRP A 196 -14.39 0.51 -9.21
N LEU A 197 -13.73 -0.48 -8.62
CA LEU A 197 -13.18 -0.36 -7.27
C LEU A 197 -11.67 -0.14 -7.28
N HIS A 198 -10.95 -0.97 -8.04
CA HIS A 198 -9.50 -0.99 -8.09
C HIS A 198 -8.89 -1.11 -6.69
N LEU A 199 -9.23 -2.22 -6.00
CA LEU A 199 -8.70 -2.48 -4.67
C LEU A 199 -7.17 -2.64 -4.72
N ASN A 200 -6.50 -2.14 -3.70
CA ASN A 200 -5.03 -2.12 -3.72
C ASN A 200 -4.37 -2.45 -2.37
N THR A 201 -5.13 -2.81 -1.36
CA THR A 201 -4.62 -3.09 -0.02
C THR A 201 -5.39 -4.21 0.66
N LEU A 202 -4.64 -5.09 1.31
CA LEU A 202 -5.13 -6.12 2.22
C LEU A 202 -4.37 -5.98 3.55
N HIS A 203 -5.07 -5.58 4.58
CA HIS A 203 -4.50 -5.45 5.92
C HIS A 203 -5.44 -6.07 6.95
N THR A 204 -5.04 -7.21 7.50
CA THR A 204 -5.76 -7.83 8.61
C THR A 204 -5.59 -6.97 9.84
N LEU A 205 -6.70 -6.56 10.46
CA LEU A 205 -6.65 -5.71 11.66
C LEU A 205 -5.92 -6.42 12.80
N PRO A 206 -4.94 -5.75 13.41
CA PRO A 206 -4.24 -6.26 14.60
C PRO A 206 -5.11 -6.13 15.86
N ASP A 207 -4.63 -6.66 16.96
CA ASP A 207 -5.13 -6.30 18.28
C ASP A 207 -5.06 -4.79 18.46
N ASN A 208 -6.16 -4.19 18.95
CA ASN A 208 -6.26 -2.74 19.02
C ASN A 208 -7.20 -2.28 20.13
N PRO A 209 -6.97 -1.08 20.70
CA PRO A 209 -7.72 -0.56 21.84
C PRO A 209 -9.19 -0.26 21.52
N LEU A 210 -9.58 -0.11 20.25
CA LEU A 210 -10.97 0.16 19.89
C LEU A 210 -11.84 -1.08 20.09
N TYR A 211 -11.34 -2.23 19.69
CA TYR A 211 -12.02 -3.51 19.95
C TYR A 211 -12.06 -3.84 21.44
N ASP A 212 -10.97 -3.58 22.16
CA ASP A 212 -10.92 -3.78 23.63
C ASP A 212 -11.94 -2.91 24.37
N GLN A 213 -12.29 -1.74 23.81
CA GLN A 213 -13.33 -0.85 24.32
C GLN A 213 -14.75 -1.24 23.85
N GLY A 214 -14.89 -2.31 23.09
CA GLY A 214 -16.17 -2.87 22.66
C GLY A 214 -16.66 -2.45 21.28
N ASP A 215 -15.84 -1.75 20.48
CA ASP A 215 -16.21 -1.42 19.09
C ASP A 215 -15.92 -2.60 18.15
N THR A 216 -16.95 -3.39 17.87
CA THR A 216 -16.84 -4.62 17.10
C THR A 216 -16.48 -4.41 15.63
N ARG A 217 -16.61 -3.20 15.08
CA ARG A 217 -16.19 -2.87 13.71
C ARG A 217 -14.69 -3.11 13.52
N PHE A 218 -13.91 -2.89 14.58
CA PHE A 218 -12.44 -3.00 14.58
C PHE A 218 -11.95 -4.32 15.15
N LYS A 219 -12.76 -5.39 15.06
CA LYS A 219 -12.38 -6.72 15.55
C LYS A 219 -11.09 -7.19 14.86
N PRO A 220 -10.08 -7.67 15.63
CA PRO A 220 -8.89 -8.30 15.08
C PRO A 220 -9.25 -9.42 14.08
N GLY A 221 -8.53 -9.48 12.98
CA GLY A 221 -8.81 -10.42 11.90
C GLY A 221 -9.81 -9.94 10.84
N ASN A 222 -10.56 -8.85 11.07
CA ASN A 222 -11.28 -8.14 10.00
C ASN A 222 -10.29 -7.56 8.99
N ILE A 223 -10.71 -7.30 7.75
CA ILE A 223 -9.84 -6.88 6.67
C ILE A 223 -10.08 -5.40 6.35
N LEU A 224 -9.05 -4.58 6.57
CA LEU A 224 -9.01 -3.20 6.08
C LEU A 224 -8.53 -3.22 4.64
N SER A 225 -9.32 -2.65 3.74
CA SER A 225 -9.02 -2.54 2.32
C SER A 225 -9.21 -1.10 1.83
N CYS A 226 -8.83 -0.87 0.58
CA CYS A 226 -8.80 0.44 -0.03
C CYS A 226 -9.33 0.38 -1.46
N SER A 227 -10.40 1.13 -1.76
CA SER A 227 -10.87 1.36 -3.11
C SER A 227 -10.26 2.64 -3.67
N ARG A 228 -9.29 2.47 -4.58
CA ARG A 228 -8.64 3.60 -5.26
C ARG A 228 -9.65 4.42 -6.06
N ASN A 229 -10.46 3.75 -6.87
CA ASN A 229 -11.41 4.41 -7.76
C ASN A 229 -12.68 4.87 -7.03
N GLY A 230 -13.02 4.25 -5.90
CA GLY A 230 -14.09 4.69 -5.01
C GLY A 230 -13.70 5.79 -4.02
N ASN A 231 -12.42 6.18 -3.97
CA ASN A 231 -11.90 7.21 -3.05
C ASN A 231 -12.19 6.94 -1.58
N GLN A 232 -12.09 5.69 -1.14
CA GLN A 232 -12.39 5.32 0.24
C GLN A 232 -11.57 4.13 0.74
N ILE A 233 -11.47 4.04 2.04
CA ILE A 233 -11.03 2.86 2.76
C ILE A 233 -12.19 2.25 3.51
N PHE A 234 -12.17 0.93 3.73
CA PHE A 234 -13.28 0.23 4.36
C PHE A 234 -12.81 -1.03 5.08
N ILE A 235 -13.63 -1.49 6.03
CA ILE A 235 -13.36 -2.70 6.80
C ILE A 235 -14.43 -3.74 6.48
N ILE A 236 -13.97 -4.92 6.06
CA ILE A 236 -14.79 -6.11 5.84
C ILE A 236 -14.79 -6.94 7.14
N GLU A 237 -15.96 -7.21 7.69
CA GLU A 237 -16.09 -8.19 8.75
C GLU A 237 -15.91 -9.60 8.18
N LYS A 238 -14.80 -10.25 8.50
CA LYS A 238 -14.42 -11.53 7.89
C LYS A 238 -15.45 -12.64 8.09
N THR A 239 -16.24 -12.58 9.19
CA THR A 239 -17.25 -13.60 9.51
C THR A 239 -18.49 -13.52 8.62
N THR A 240 -18.93 -12.32 8.27
CA THR A 240 -20.18 -12.09 7.50
C THR A 240 -19.92 -11.69 6.05
N GLY A 241 -18.74 -11.16 5.75
CA GLY A 241 -18.39 -10.54 4.48
C GLY A 241 -18.90 -9.09 4.34
N ASN A 242 -19.65 -8.56 5.29
CA ASN A 242 -20.22 -7.22 5.20
C ASN A 242 -19.15 -6.14 5.41
N ILE A 243 -19.32 -4.99 4.74
CA ILE A 243 -18.57 -3.78 5.03
C ILE A 243 -19.15 -3.16 6.30
N VAL A 244 -18.39 -3.16 7.40
CA VAL A 244 -18.86 -2.69 8.72
C VAL A 244 -18.41 -1.28 9.05
N TRP A 245 -17.51 -0.72 8.26
CA TRP A 245 -17.01 0.64 8.40
C TRP A 245 -16.39 1.12 7.08
N ASN A 246 -16.56 2.40 6.74
CA ASN A 246 -15.86 3.06 5.63
C ASN A 246 -15.57 4.53 5.95
N TRP A 247 -14.59 5.10 5.23
CA TRP A 247 -14.20 6.50 5.36
C TRP A 247 -13.51 7.02 4.09
N GLY A 248 -13.67 8.32 3.82
CA GLY A 248 -12.95 9.04 2.78
C GLY A 248 -13.78 9.33 1.53
N TYR A 249 -14.85 8.59 1.26
CA TYR A 249 -15.76 8.93 0.18
C TYR A 249 -16.53 10.21 0.51
N LEU A 250 -16.56 11.11 -0.46
CA LEU A 250 -17.31 12.36 -0.37
C LEU A 250 -18.18 12.49 -1.60
N ASP A 251 -19.48 12.71 -1.40
CA ASP A 251 -20.36 13.16 -2.50
C ASP A 251 -20.05 14.61 -2.82
N GLN A 252 -19.30 14.80 -3.91
CA GLN A 252 -18.68 16.07 -4.23
C GLN A 252 -19.61 17.14 -4.70
N MET A 253 -20.81 16.81 -5.16
CA MET A 253 -21.75 17.82 -5.65
C MET A 253 -22.36 18.65 -4.53
N GLU A 254 -22.52 18.08 -3.35
CA GLU A 254 -23.02 18.85 -2.20
C GLU A 254 -21.95 19.75 -1.61
N THR A 255 -20.66 19.35 -1.70
CA THR A 255 -19.57 20.04 -0.99
C THR A 255 -18.80 21.03 -1.84
N MET A 256 -18.71 20.89 -3.16
CA MET A 256 -18.12 21.94 -4.02
C MET A 256 -18.87 23.27 -3.97
N TRP A 257 -20.15 23.25 -3.58
CA TRP A 257 -20.99 24.44 -3.48
C TRP A 257 -21.24 24.90 -2.05
N LEU A 258 -20.94 24.10 -1.05
CA LEU A 258 -21.00 24.48 0.36
C LEU A 258 -19.67 25.13 0.77
N ASN A 259 -19.49 26.36 0.31
CA ASN A 259 -18.60 27.40 0.85
C ASN A 259 -17.58 26.96 1.90
N GLY A 260 -16.35 26.80 1.48
CA GLY A 260 -15.18 27.11 2.29
C GLY A 260 -14.84 26.15 3.40
N THR A 261 -13.66 25.65 3.36
CA THR A 261 -12.72 25.26 4.42
C THR A 261 -13.11 24.26 5.51
N GLU A 262 -14.32 24.09 5.90
CA GLU A 262 -14.72 23.06 6.89
C GLU A 262 -15.06 21.75 6.17
N GLY A 263 -14.25 20.70 6.39
CA GLY A 263 -14.41 19.36 5.80
C GLY A 263 -13.51 19.04 4.62
N GLN A 264 -12.70 19.96 4.12
CA GLN A 264 -11.77 19.73 2.98
C GLN A 264 -10.70 18.66 3.26
N ASN A 265 -10.46 18.30 4.51
CA ASN A 265 -9.43 17.34 4.90
C ASN A 265 -9.95 15.93 5.16
N GLN A 266 -11.26 15.71 5.13
CA GLN A 266 -11.89 14.42 5.48
C GLN A 266 -12.22 13.52 4.30
N TYR A 267 -11.72 13.80 3.10
CA TYR A 267 -11.92 12.97 1.92
C TYR A 267 -10.60 12.47 1.35
N LEU A 268 -10.66 11.35 0.64
CA LEU A 268 -9.52 10.73 -0.03
C LEU A 268 -9.61 10.90 -1.54
N VAL A 269 -8.47 10.85 -2.21
CA VAL A 269 -8.38 10.86 -3.67
C VAL A 269 -7.36 9.83 -4.14
N GLY A 270 -7.84 8.68 -4.61
CA GLY A 270 -7.03 7.59 -5.08
C GLY A 270 -6.14 6.96 -4.00
N PRO A 271 -6.66 6.67 -2.81
CA PRO A 271 -5.85 6.23 -1.67
C PRO A 271 -5.15 4.89 -1.90
N HIS A 272 -4.06 4.67 -1.14
CA HIS A 272 -3.30 3.43 -1.09
C HIS A 272 -2.86 3.10 0.34
N ASP A 273 -2.56 1.84 0.58
CA ASP A 273 -1.82 1.30 1.72
C ASP A 273 -2.32 1.76 3.11
N PRO A 274 -3.66 1.75 3.39
CA PRO A 274 -4.14 2.03 4.74
C PRO A 274 -3.68 0.94 5.71
N LYS A 275 -3.22 1.37 6.90
CA LYS A 275 -2.79 0.46 7.97
C LYS A 275 -3.32 0.92 9.31
N MET A 276 -3.95 0.02 10.06
CA MET A 276 -4.30 0.30 11.45
C MET A 276 -3.04 0.28 12.31
N LEU A 277 -2.88 1.32 13.09
CA LEU A 277 -1.78 1.49 14.04
C LEU A 277 -2.15 0.92 15.41
N HIS A 278 -1.15 0.67 16.27
CA HIS A 278 -1.36 0.14 17.62
C HIS A 278 -2.26 1.02 18.52
N ASN A 279 -2.31 2.33 18.26
CA ASN A 279 -3.21 3.25 18.97
C ASN A 279 -4.67 3.21 18.47
N GLY A 280 -4.96 2.37 17.45
CA GLY A 280 -6.27 2.24 16.82
C GLY A 280 -6.54 3.26 15.72
N ASN A 281 -5.65 4.21 15.45
CA ASN A 281 -5.76 5.11 14.30
C ASN A 281 -5.42 4.37 13.00
N ILE A 282 -5.81 4.95 11.87
CA ILE A 282 -5.49 4.41 10.54
C ILE A 282 -4.59 5.41 9.80
N LEU A 283 -3.43 4.94 9.36
CA LEU A 283 -2.48 5.68 8.55
C LEU A 283 -2.70 5.36 7.07
N ILE A 284 -2.73 6.37 6.19
CA ILE A 284 -3.15 6.24 4.80
C ILE A 284 -2.22 7.03 3.89
N TYR A 285 -1.87 6.47 2.74
CA TYR A 285 -1.26 7.18 1.63
C TYR A 285 -2.34 7.71 0.69
N ASP A 286 -2.54 9.02 0.64
CA ASP A 286 -3.61 9.67 -0.11
C ASP A 286 -3.05 10.41 -1.33
N ASN A 287 -3.14 9.78 -2.51
CA ASN A 287 -2.41 10.16 -3.73
C ASN A 287 -2.75 11.53 -4.29
N GLY A 288 -4.04 11.86 -4.38
CA GLY A 288 -4.49 13.14 -4.96
C GLY A 288 -4.78 13.13 -6.46
N GLY A 289 -4.66 11.99 -7.14
CA GLY A 289 -4.78 11.89 -8.60
C GLY A 289 -6.10 11.34 -9.10
N GLY A 290 -6.81 12.05 -9.94
CA GLY A 290 -7.87 11.76 -10.89
C GLY A 290 -8.78 10.54 -10.71
N THR A 291 -9.37 10.33 -9.52
CA THR A 291 -10.24 9.21 -9.20
C THR A 291 -11.56 9.66 -8.60
N GLY A 292 -12.51 8.76 -8.48
CA GLY A 292 -13.85 9.04 -7.96
C GLY A 292 -14.94 9.13 -9.03
N TYR A 293 -16.20 9.30 -8.58
CA TYR A 293 -17.40 9.31 -9.41
C TYR A 293 -18.27 10.54 -9.13
N PRO A 294 -18.00 11.66 -9.84
CA PRO A 294 -17.04 11.90 -10.92
C PRO A 294 -15.59 12.03 -10.42
N PRO A 295 -14.58 11.88 -11.31
CA PRO A 295 -13.17 12.01 -10.94
C PRO A 295 -12.83 13.39 -10.38
N ILE A 296 -11.98 13.39 -9.34
CA ILE A 296 -11.41 14.59 -8.73
C ILE A 296 -9.89 14.55 -8.70
N ASN A 297 -9.27 15.73 -8.56
CA ASN A 297 -7.83 15.87 -8.42
C ASN A 297 -7.53 16.84 -7.27
N ARG A 298 -6.54 16.51 -6.44
CA ARG A 298 -6.00 17.40 -5.43
C ARG A 298 -4.66 18.00 -5.82
N PHE A 299 -3.96 17.48 -6.82
CA PHE A 299 -2.66 17.94 -7.33
C PHE A 299 -1.48 17.86 -6.34
N TYR A 300 -1.62 17.15 -5.24
CA TYR A 300 -0.54 16.77 -4.32
C TYR A 300 -0.92 15.51 -3.58
N THR A 301 0.09 14.76 -3.19
CA THR A 301 -0.03 13.57 -2.33
C THR A 301 0.12 14.01 -0.87
N ARG A 302 -0.59 13.35 0.02
CA ARG A 302 -0.42 13.49 1.46
C ARG A 302 -0.41 12.14 2.17
N LEU A 303 0.20 12.12 3.33
CA LEU A 303 0.08 11.05 4.29
C LEU A 303 -0.86 11.53 5.38
N VAL A 304 -1.86 10.74 5.73
CA VAL A 304 -2.83 11.12 6.76
C VAL A 304 -2.99 10.01 7.78
N GLU A 305 -3.07 10.39 9.05
CA GLU A 305 -3.51 9.52 10.13
C GLU A 305 -4.86 10.01 10.62
N ILE A 306 -5.82 9.11 10.72
CA ILE A 306 -7.18 9.41 11.14
C ILE A 306 -7.53 8.65 12.41
N ASN A 307 -8.38 9.25 13.24
CA ASN A 307 -9.12 8.51 14.25
C ASN A 307 -10.38 7.92 13.60
N PRO A 308 -10.51 6.58 13.47
CA PRO A 308 -11.62 5.99 12.72
C PRO A 308 -12.96 6.05 13.44
N VAL A 309 -13.00 6.40 14.73
CA VAL A 309 -14.24 6.59 15.48
C VAL A 309 -14.83 7.97 15.27
N SER A 310 -13.99 9.02 15.34
CA SER A 310 -14.45 10.41 15.11
C SER A 310 -14.41 10.81 13.63
N GLY A 311 -13.62 10.13 12.80
CA GLY A 311 -13.36 10.49 11.41
C GLY A 311 -12.40 11.68 11.25
N GLU A 312 -11.82 12.17 12.34
CA GLU A 312 -10.90 13.32 12.32
C GLU A 312 -9.52 12.94 11.83
N VAL A 313 -8.90 13.81 11.01
CA VAL A 313 -7.49 13.74 10.67
C VAL A 313 -6.69 14.26 11.86
N VAL A 314 -5.91 13.36 12.49
CA VAL A 314 -5.09 13.68 13.67
C VAL A 314 -3.65 14.04 13.32
N TRP A 315 -3.20 13.65 12.14
CA TRP A 315 -1.90 14.03 11.59
C TRP A 315 -1.93 14.05 10.07
N GLU A 316 -1.22 15.01 9.47
CA GLU A 316 -1.06 15.12 8.02
C GLU A 316 0.36 15.54 7.67
N TYR A 317 0.93 14.94 6.64
CA TYR A 317 2.13 15.41 5.97
C TYR A 317 1.86 15.63 4.48
N ALA A 318 2.01 16.86 4.00
CA ALA A 318 1.74 17.26 2.61
C ALA A 318 2.87 18.12 2.01
N ALA A 319 4.11 17.98 2.46
CA ALA A 319 5.27 18.76 2.03
C ALA A 319 5.10 20.30 2.12
N GLY A 320 4.15 20.80 2.92
CA GLY A 320 3.94 22.20 3.23
C GLY A 320 3.72 23.09 1.99
N PRO A 321 4.31 24.30 1.92
CA PRO A 321 4.15 25.24 0.79
C PRO A 321 4.66 24.69 -0.56
N GLN A 322 5.34 23.56 -0.54
CA GLN A 322 5.86 22.87 -1.71
C GLN A 322 5.12 21.55 -1.97
N ALA A 323 3.85 21.47 -1.58
CA ALA A 323 3.02 20.28 -1.70
C ALA A 323 3.05 19.65 -3.11
N SER A 324 3.13 20.47 -4.17
CA SER A 324 3.30 19.99 -5.55
C SER A 324 4.62 19.23 -5.80
N LYS A 325 5.59 19.29 -4.88
CA LYS A 325 6.82 18.50 -4.94
C LYS A 325 6.63 17.08 -4.45
N PHE A 326 5.53 16.79 -3.77
CA PHE A 326 5.12 15.46 -3.38
C PHE A 326 3.82 15.12 -4.11
N LEU A 327 3.95 14.51 -5.27
CA LEU A 327 2.83 14.06 -6.09
C LEU A 327 3.16 12.70 -6.70
N SER A 328 2.40 11.69 -6.29
CA SER A 328 2.42 10.32 -6.80
C SER A 328 0.97 9.90 -7.03
N ILE A 329 0.55 9.81 -8.29
CA ILE A 329 -0.88 9.74 -8.64
C ILE A 329 -1.45 8.33 -8.69
N VAL A 330 -0.63 7.28 -8.72
CA VAL A 330 -1.13 5.92 -9.00
C VAL A 330 -0.68 4.83 -8.03
N THR A 331 0.36 5.03 -7.27
CA THR A 331 0.91 4.02 -6.35
C THR A 331 1.43 4.71 -5.10
N GLY A 332 1.75 3.96 -4.06
CA GLY A 332 2.29 4.52 -2.84
C GLY A 332 2.19 3.58 -1.66
N GLY A 333 2.93 3.90 -0.63
CA GLY A 333 2.91 3.16 0.61
C GLY A 333 3.39 4.00 1.78
N VAL A 334 2.98 3.59 2.97
CA VAL A 334 3.29 4.30 4.20
C VAL A 334 3.56 3.30 5.33
N GLN A 335 4.57 3.60 6.14
CA GLN A 335 4.91 2.81 7.31
C GLN A 335 5.18 3.74 8.49
N ARG A 336 4.41 3.58 9.59
CA ARG A 336 4.75 4.19 10.87
C ARG A 336 5.92 3.41 11.45
N LEU A 337 6.99 4.11 11.73
CA LEU A 337 8.19 3.53 12.31
C LEU A 337 8.13 3.55 13.85
N PRO A 338 8.88 2.69 14.53
CA PRO A 338 8.85 2.55 15.98
C PRO A 338 9.20 3.80 16.76
N ASN A 339 10.05 4.66 16.19
CA ASN A 339 10.39 5.94 16.79
C ASN A 339 9.33 7.04 16.56
N GLY A 340 8.18 6.68 15.97
CA GLY A 340 7.10 7.60 15.67
C GLY A 340 7.22 8.34 14.33
N ASN A 341 8.35 8.24 13.65
CA ASN A 341 8.51 8.78 12.30
C ASN A 341 7.66 7.98 11.29
N THR A 342 7.50 8.52 10.10
CA THR A 342 6.79 7.88 9.00
C THR A 342 7.72 7.71 7.82
N LEU A 343 7.91 6.46 7.36
CA LEU A 343 8.54 6.15 6.09
C LEU A 343 7.50 6.20 4.98
N SER A 344 7.84 6.83 3.86
CA SER A 344 6.99 6.87 2.68
C SER A 344 7.81 7.13 1.42
N LEU A 345 7.13 7.26 0.28
CA LEU A 345 7.80 7.39 -1.01
C LEU A 345 7.02 8.29 -1.98
N ASP A 346 7.74 8.96 -2.89
CA ASP A 346 7.18 9.56 -4.11
C ASP A 346 7.52 8.59 -5.25
N THR A 347 6.54 7.82 -5.66
CA THR A 347 6.74 6.68 -6.56
C THR A 347 7.19 7.11 -7.94
N ASP A 348 6.62 8.20 -8.46
CA ASP A 348 6.93 8.71 -9.81
C ASP A 348 8.36 9.23 -9.91
N LYS A 349 8.89 9.75 -8.79
CA LYS A 349 10.24 10.31 -8.72
C LYS A 349 11.29 9.34 -8.19
N GLY A 350 10.88 8.14 -7.77
CA GLY A 350 11.82 7.18 -7.17
C GLY A 350 12.42 7.68 -5.85
N ARG A 351 11.67 8.48 -5.11
CA ARG A 351 12.10 9.07 -3.84
C ARG A 351 11.50 8.29 -2.69
N ILE A 352 12.33 7.90 -1.72
CA ILE A 352 11.90 7.36 -0.42
C ILE A 352 12.34 8.36 0.64
N PHE A 353 11.50 8.61 1.64
CA PHE A 353 11.82 9.55 2.70
C PHE A 353 11.23 9.11 4.04
N GLU A 354 11.91 9.49 5.11
CA GLU A 354 11.44 9.37 6.49
C GLU A 354 11.18 10.76 7.03
N VAL A 355 9.98 10.97 7.56
CA VAL A 355 9.51 12.26 8.07
C VAL A 355 9.13 12.12 9.55
N THR A 356 9.50 13.10 10.36
CA THR A 356 9.10 13.18 11.77
C THR A 356 7.63 13.58 11.91
N TRP A 357 7.09 13.48 13.11
CA TRP A 357 5.73 13.94 13.42
C TRP A 357 5.53 15.42 13.09
N GLU A 358 6.55 16.25 13.29
CA GLU A 358 6.55 17.69 13.02
C GLU A 358 6.70 18.01 11.52
N GLY A 359 6.86 16.98 10.65
CA GLY A 359 6.96 17.15 9.20
C GLY A 359 8.38 17.44 8.70
N GLU A 360 9.43 17.20 9.48
CA GLU A 360 10.80 17.34 9.03
C GLU A 360 11.33 16.05 8.41
N ILE A 361 11.94 16.14 7.22
CA ILE A 361 12.57 14.99 6.57
C ILE A 361 13.93 14.76 7.21
N VAL A 362 14.11 13.57 7.78
CA VAL A 362 15.32 13.16 8.50
C VAL A 362 16.16 12.12 7.77
N TRP A 363 15.55 11.46 6.79
CA TRP A 363 16.24 10.60 5.84
C TRP A 363 15.60 10.69 4.47
N GLU A 364 16.40 10.70 3.41
CA GLU A 364 15.90 10.72 2.03
C GLU A 364 16.85 9.94 1.12
N TYR A 365 16.27 9.10 0.27
CA TYR A 365 16.96 8.35 -0.75
C TYR A 365 16.31 8.56 -2.10
N ILE A 366 17.11 8.88 -3.10
CA ILE A 366 16.68 9.01 -4.51
C ILE A 366 17.21 7.82 -5.30
N ASN A 367 16.29 6.99 -5.81
CA ASN A 367 16.66 5.89 -6.69
C ASN A 367 16.97 6.43 -8.10
N PRO A 368 18.20 6.24 -8.61
CA PRO A 368 18.56 6.72 -9.94
C PRO A 368 17.81 6.00 -11.08
N ARG A 369 17.12 4.92 -10.77
CA ARG A 369 16.41 4.07 -11.75
C ARG A 369 14.90 4.31 -11.81
N GLY A 370 14.34 5.22 -11.01
CA GLY A 370 12.92 5.58 -11.04
C GLY A 370 12.08 4.92 -9.95
N GLY A 371 10.79 4.85 -10.18
CA GLY A 371 9.77 4.66 -9.18
C GLY A 371 9.69 3.27 -8.54
N PHE A 372 9.02 3.25 -7.40
CA PHE A 372 8.70 2.05 -6.61
C PHE A 372 7.19 1.88 -6.53
N TYR A 373 6.73 0.69 -6.17
CA TYR A 373 5.33 0.50 -5.76
C TYR A 373 5.18 0.79 -4.26
N ARG A 374 5.93 0.08 -3.42
CA ARG A 374 6.01 0.24 -1.96
C ARG A 374 7.45 0.13 -1.49
N THR A 375 7.69 0.46 -0.24
CA THR A 375 8.97 0.30 0.47
C THR A 375 8.70 -0.12 1.89
N GLN A 376 9.68 -0.77 2.52
CA GLN A 376 9.63 -1.21 3.92
C GLN A 376 10.96 -0.91 4.60
N ARG A 377 10.93 -0.34 5.80
CA ARG A 377 12.08 -0.27 6.68
C ARG A 377 12.07 -1.51 7.58
N ILE A 378 13.17 -2.24 7.60
CA ILE A 378 13.37 -3.46 8.38
C ILE A 378 14.41 -3.14 9.45
N ALA A 379 14.08 -3.45 10.72
CA ALA A 379 14.99 -3.27 11.84
C ALA A 379 16.26 -4.10 11.64
N TYR A 380 17.42 -3.60 12.13
CA TYR A 380 18.66 -4.35 12.02
C TYR A 380 18.61 -5.76 12.63
N PRO A 381 18.02 -5.95 13.84
CA PRO A 381 17.95 -7.29 14.43
C PRO A 381 17.12 -8.29 13.62
N ASP A 382 16.24 -7.81 12.75
CA ASP A 382 15.36 -8.65 11.93
C ASP A 382 16.00 -9.13 10.63
N CYS A 383 17.24 -8.73 10.37
CA CYS A 383 17.99 -9.16 9.20
C CYS A 383 19.17 -10.06 9.59
N PRO A 384 19.50 -11.09 8.77
CA PRO A 384 20.67 -11.94 8.97
C PRO A 384 22.02 -11.23 8.70
N LEU A 385 22.04 -9.92 8.73
CA LEU A 385 23.24 -9.09 8.51
C LEU A 385 23.71 -8.48 9.83
N ASP A 386 25.02 -8.38 10.00
CA ASP A 386 25.58 -7.62 11.10
C ASP A 386 25.22 -6.14 10.96
N PRO A 387 24.69 -5.48 12.01
CA PRO A 387 24.36 -4.07 11.92
C PRO A 387 25.60 -3.23 11.69
N PRO A 388 25.53 -2.20 10.81
CA PRO A 388 26.65 -1.29 10.59
C PRO A 388 26.91 -0.42 11.83
N ASP A 389 28.14 0.06 11.99
CA ASP A 389 28.45 1.09 12.99
C ASP A 389 28.15 2.51 12.43
N PRO A 390 27.54 3.40 13.21
CA PRO A 390 27.05 3.21 14.59
C PRO A 390 25.72 2.46 14.64
N LYS A 391 25.50 1.73 15.74
CA LYS A 391 24.19 1.14 16.03
C LYS A 391 23.11 2.24 16.10
N PRO A 392 21.84 1.90 15.79
CA PRO A 392 20.75 2.85 15.93
C PRO A 392 20.72 3.41 17.36
N ALA A 393 20.46 4.70 17.48
CA ALA A 393 20.14 5.28 18.77
C ALA A 393 18.76 4.77 19.20
N ASP A 394 18.62 4.43 20.47
CA ASP A 394 17.29 4.22 21.08
C ASP A 394 16.57 5.57 21.14
N LEU A 395 15.73 5.82 20.17
CA LEU A 395 14.95 7.05 20.12
C LEU A 395 13.71 6.91 20.97
N PRO A 396 13.41 7.87 21.83
CA PRO A 396 12.19 7.83 22.63
C PRO A 396 10.97 7.90 21.71
N VAL A 397 10.04 6.96 21.89
CA VAL A 397 8.74 6.99 21.22
C VAL A 397 7.90 8.08 21.89
N PRO A 398 7.33 9.02 21.12
CA PRO A 398 6.43 10.02 21.70
C PRO A 398 5.19 9.35 22.34
N ASP A 399 4.90 9.69 23.61
CA ASP A 399 3.82 9.09 24.41
C ASP A 399 2.44 9.14 23.71
N HIS A 400 2.17 10.18 22.92
CA HIS A 400 0.89 10.37 22.23
C HIS A 400 0.66 9.39 21.06
N LEU A 401 1.68 8.64 20.64
CA LEU A 401 1.55 7.67 19.55
C LEU A 401 1.02 6.31 20.04
N GLY A 402 0.92 6.09 21.37
CA GLY A 402 0.42 4.84 21.92
C GLY A 402 1.19 3.60 21.49
N LEU A 403 2.44 3.76 21.04
CA LEU A 403 3.28 2.65 20.63
C LEU A 403 3.80 1.92 21.87
N PRO A 404 3.90 0.59 21.86
CA PRO A 404 4.43 -0.15 23.01
C PRO A 404 5.90 0.22 23.23
N VAL A 405 6.27 0.43 24.50
CA VAL A 405 7.64 0.72 24.96
C VAL A 405 8.51 -0.55 24.95
N SER A 406 8.21 -1.56 24.18
CA SER A 406 8.96 -2.81 24.17
C SER A 406 9.82 -2.96 22.93
N ASP A 407 11.01 -3.51 23.15
CA ASP A 407 12.10 -3.71 22.19
C ASP A 407 11.80 -4.70 21.06
N THR A 408 10.57 -5.15 20.93
CA THR A 408 10.16 -6.11 19.89
C THR A 408 9.06 -5.52 19.05
N LEU A 409 9.46 -5.10 17.87
CA LEU A 409 8.56 -4.63 16.83
C LEU A 409 8.01 -5.81 16.06
N ASP A 410 6.99 -6.41 16.62
CA ASP A 410 6.12 -7.30 15.87
C ASP A 410 5.16 -6.46 15.01
N TYR A 411 5.66 -5.91 13.90
CA TYR A 411 4.82 -5.51 12.77
C TYR A 411 4.37 -6.72 11.94
N CYS A 412 4.68 -7.89 12.44
CA CYS A 412 4.10 -9.13 12.00
C CYS A 412 3.07 -9.55 13.04
N PRO A 413 1.84 -9.89 12.67
CA PRO A 413 0.93 -10.54 13.62
C PRO A 413 1.65 -11.77 14.19
N SER A 414 1.64 -11.88 15.51
CA SER A 414 2.08 -13.09 16.20
C SER A 414 1.34 -14.29 15.64
N PRO A 415 1.97 -15.47 15.57
CA PRO A 415 1.40 -16.67 14.95
C PRO A 415 0.09 -17.09 15.56
#